data_7f1ca3d0e7bc1227749f423633b06145
#
_entry.id   7f1ca3d0e7bc1227749f423633b06145
#
_cell.length_a   1.000
_cell.length_b   1.000
_cell.length_c   1.000
_cell.angle_alpha   90.00
_cell.angle_beta   90.00
_cell.angle_gamma   90.00
#
_symmetry.space_group_name_H-M   'P 1'
#
loop_
_entity.id
_entity.type
_entity.pdbx_description
1 polymer ?
#
loop_
_entity_poly.entity_id
_entity_poly.type
_entity_poly.pdbx_seq_one_letter_code
_entity_poly.pdbx_strand_id
1 'polypeptide(L)'
;MKPTTVLLLSFACLATACVQIDGGAVEISWVIRSEAGNAITDCGCADPEIAQVRLLLQGVDAAGNPIPGTAPCAGQAQCDFPCARQTGSTAFNIPETHGGDRYRISLEAVGTDGVPLTPLQVQAPAPILRDVVRGQPTEVASMELVAGCATECLMNSSGVCSRP
;
A
#
# COMPACT_ATOMS: atom_id res chain seq x y z
N MET A 1 -16.83 -20.77 -68.07
CA MET A 1 -17.45 -20.25 -66.82
C MET A 1 -16.44 -20.35 -65.71
N LYS A 2 -15.87 -19.23 -65.23
CA LYS A 2 -14.89 -19.20 -64.11
C LYS A 2 -15.62 -18.81 -62.83
N PRO A 3 -15.49 -19.51 -61.73
CA PRO A 3 -16.07 -19.08 -60.47
C PRO A 3 -15.20 -17.98 -59.83
N THR A 4 -15.81 -16.86 -59.49
CA THR A 4 -15.22 -15.72 -58.79
C THR A 4 -15.30 -16.02 -57.30
N THR A 5 -14.14 -16.26 -56.67
CA THR A 5 -14.01 -16.48 -55.25
C THR A 5 -14.09 -15.10 -54.53
N VAL A 6 -15.16 -14.85 -53.81
CA VAL A 6 -15.34 -13.66 -52.99
C VAL A 6 -14.61 -13.93 -51.65
N LEU A 7 -13.51 -13.21 -51.43
CA LEU A 7 -12.73 -13.24 -50.20
C LEU A 7 -13.41 -12.30 -49.19
N LEU A 8 -14.17 -12.85 -48.23
CA LEU A 8 -14.73 -12.13 -47.10
C LEU A 8 -13.61 -11.82 -46.09
N LEU A 9 -13.09 -10.60 -46.12
CA LEU A 9 -12.22 -10.07 -45.07
C LEU A 9 -13.09 -9.81 -43.81
N SER A 10 -12.98 -10.72 -42.84
CA SER A 10 -13.51 -10.52 -41.50
C SER A 10 -12.63 -9.50 -40.78
N PHE A 11 -13.13 -8.26 -40.67
CA PHE A 11 -12.55 -7.20 -39.83
C PHE A 11 -12.85 -7.57 -38.39
N ALA A 12 -11.88 -8.22 -37.70
CA ALA A 12 -11.94 -8.41 -36.26
C ALA A 12 -11.76 -7.04 -35.58
N CYS A 13 -12.85 -6.43 -35.15
CA CYS A 13 -12.83 -5.28 -34.24
C CYS A 13 -12.15 -5.74 -32.94
N LEU A 14 -10.88 -5.40 -32.78
CA LEU A 14 -10.19 -5.41 -31.50
C LEU A 14 -10.91 -4.39 -30.61
N ALA A 15 -11.87 -4.85 -29.82
CA ALA A 15 -12.44 -4.08 -28.73
C ALA A 15 -11.31 -3.81 -27.73
N THR A 16 -10.65 -2.65 -27.87
CA THR A 16 -9.80 -2.12 -26.81
C THR A 16 -10.74 -1.87 -25.63
N ALA A 17 -10.73 -2.78 -24.65
CA ALA A 17 -11.39 -2.57 -23.39
C ALA A 17 -10.77 -1.30 -22.77
N CYS A 18 -11.44 -0.17 -22.85
CA CYS A 18 -11.09 1.01 -22.07
C CYS A 18 -11.23 0.61 -20.61
N VAL A 19 -10.12 0.52 -19.89
CA VAL A 19 -10.15 0.38 -18.44
C VAL A 19 -10.75 1.68 -17.91
N GLN A 20 -11.95 1.58 -17.36
CA GLN A 20 -12.58 2.72 -16.72
C GLN A 20 -11.81 3.03 -15.45
N ILE A 21 -11.22 4.21 -15.39
CA ILE A 21 -10.52 4.72 -14.19
C ILE A 21 -11.55 5.49 -13.38
N ASP A 22 -11.99 4.88 -12.27
CA ASP A 22 -13.05 5.43 -11.42
C ASP A 22 -12.52 6.28 -10.26
N GLY A 23 -11.20 6.33 -10.04
CA GLY A 23 -10.57 7.08 -8.96
C GLY A 23 -9.08 7.31 -9.19
N GLY A 24 -8.38 7.71 -8.14
CA GLY A 24 -6.91 7.75 -8.08
C GLY A 24 -6.33 6.49 -7.47
N ALA A 25 -5.01 6.38 -7.47
CA ALA A 25 -4.26 5.37 -6.74
C ALA A 25 -3.45 6.03 -5.62
N VAL A 26 -3.10 5.24 -4.60
CA VAL A 26 -2.18 5.66 -3.53
C VAL A 26 -0.97 4.74 -3.57
N GLU A 27 0.21 5.33 -3.70
CA GLU A 27 1.49 4.63 -3.72
C GLU A 27 2.25 4.93 -2.43
N ILE A 28 2.67 3.89 -1.74
CA ILE A 28 3.37 3.95 -0.47
C ILE A 28 4.69 3.20 -0.54
N SER A 29 5.64 3.62 0.28
CA SER A 29 6.83 2.84 0.60
C SER A 29 7.06 2.84 2.10
N TRP A 30 7.77 1.85 2.60
CA TRP A 30 8.14 1.79 4.02
C TRP A 30 9.53 1.23 4.22
N VAL A 31 10.08 1.57 5.36
CA VAL A 31 11.30 0.98 5.90
C VAL A 31 11.02 0.51 7.34
N ILE A 32 11.71 -0.54 7.78
CA ILE A 32 11.62 -1.00 9.15
C ILE A 32 12.94 -0.66 9.84
N ARG A 33 12.86 -0.10 11.04
CA ARG A 33 14.00 0.19 11.88
C ARG A 33 13.80 -0.35 13.28
N SER A 34 14.91 -0.63 13.96
CA SER A 34 14.88 -0.88 15.39
C SER A 34 14.71 0.44 16.16
N GLU A 35 14.36 0.37 17.45
CA GLU A 35 14.33 1.53 18.35
C GLU A 35 15.67 2.28 18.40
N ALA A 36 16.79 1.59 18.17
CA ALA A 36 18.13 2.18 18.05
C ALA A 36 18.40 2.84 16.69
N GLY A 37 17.42 2.86 15.77
CA GLY A 37 17.56 3.42 14.43
C GLY A 37 18.22 2.50 13.40
N ASN A 38 18.56 1.27 13.77
CA ASN A 38 19.21 0.30 12.89
C ASN A 38 18.20 -0.24 11.86
N ALA A 39 18.63 -0.43 10.60
CA ALA A 39 17.75 -0.96 9.56
C ALA A 39 17.44 -2.44 9.82
N ILE A 40 16.17 -2.83 9.65
CA ILE A 40 15.70 -4.21 9.60
C ILE A 40 15.33 -4.48 8.15
N THR A 41 16.16 -5.23 7.44
CA THR A 41 16.01 -5.49 6.00
C THR A 41 15.21 -6.75 5.68
N ASP A 42 15.09 -7.65 6.65
CA ASP A 42 14.26 -8.86 6.57
C ASP A 42 13.09 -8.71 7.55
N CYS A 43 11.87 -8.71 7.04
CA CYS A 43 10.65 -8.56 7.86
C CYS A 43 10.47 -9.69 8.89
N GLY A 44 11.02 -10.87 8.62
CA GLY A 44 11.09 -11.97 9.58
C GLY A 44 12.10 -11.74 10.72
N CYS A 45 12.91 -10.69 10.62
CA CYS A 45 13.80 -10.25 11.70
C CYS A 45 13.20 -9.12 12.56
N ALA A 46 12.01 -8.64 12.23
CA ALA A 46 11.25 -7.79 13.14
C ALA A 46 10.73 -8.65 14.31
N ASP A 47 10.71 -8.08 15.51
CA ASP A 47 10.13 -8.73 16.69
C ASP A 47 8.98 -7.84 17.24
N PRO A 48 7.73 -8.31 17.09
CA PRO A 48 7.31 -9.54 16.41
C PRO A 48 7.44 -9.48 14.88
N GLU A 49 7.50 -10.67 14.24
CA GLU A 49 7.61 -10.80 12.78
C GLU A 49 6.45 -10.07 12.07
N ILE A 50 6.80 -9.29 11.04
CA ILE A 50 5.85 -8.55 10.21
C ILE A 50 5.64 -9.31 8.90
N ALA A 51 4.47 -9.90 8.69
CA ALA A 51 4.13 -10.58 7.45
C ALA A 51 3.66 -9.61 6.36
N GLN A 52 2.86 -8.63 6.75
CA GLN A 52 2.24 -7.67 5.82
C GLN A 52 2.27 -6.25 6.41
N VAL A 53 2.21 -5.28 5.52
CA VAL A 53 1.93 -3.88 5.85
C VAL A 53 0.60 -3.52 5.22
N ARG A 54 -0.34 -3.09 6.05
CA ARG A 54 -1.68 -2.67 5.65
C ARG A 54 -1.75 -1.17 5.50
N LEU A 55 -2.25 -0.72 4.35
CA LEU A 55 -2.58 0.68 4.11
C LEU A 55 -3.98 0.97 4.67
N LEU A 56 -4.07 1.98 5.50
CA LEU A 56 -5.33 2.51 6.01
C LEU A 56 -5.59 3.87 5.37
N LEU A 57 -6.75 4.01 4.74
CA LEU A 57 -7.23 5.25 4.15
C LEU A 57 -8.54 5.65 4.82
N GLN A 58 -8.58 6.86 5.40
CA GLN A 58 -9.79 7.43 5.99
C GLN A 58 -10.00 8.82 5.40
N GLY A 59 -11.11 9.03 4.70
CA GLY A 59 -11.51 10.37 4.27
C GLY A 59 -11.76 11.28 5.48
N VAL A 60 -11.24 12.49 5.40
CA VAL A 60 -11.43 13.52 6.42
C VAL A 60 -11.81 14.84 5.78
N ASP A 61 -12.66 15.61 6.47
CA ASP A 61 -13.04 16.95 6.05
C ASP A 61 -11.89 17.97 6.22
N ALA A 62 -12.11 19.20 5.81
CA ALA A 62 -11.12 20.28 5.92
C ALA A 62 -10.69 20.56 7.38
N ALA A 63 -11.53 20.21 8.36
CA ALA A 63 -11.20 20.32 9.80
C ALA A 63 -10.47 19.08 10.34
N GLY A 64 -10.31 18.02 9.52
CA GLY A 64 -9.64 16.78 9.89
C GLY A 64 -10.56 15.74 10.56
N ASN A 65 -11.88 15.95 10.57
CA ASN A 65 -12.82 14.99 11.13
C ASN A 65 -13.08 13.84 10.12
N PRO A 66 -13.20 12.59 10.58
CA PRO A 66 -13.51 11.47 9.71
C PRO A 66 -14.86 11.64 9.00
N ILE A 67 -14.88 11.42 7.70
CA ILE A 67 -16.11 11.37 6.89
C ILE A 67 -16.62 9.94 6.92
N PRO A 68 -17.85 9.68 7.39
CA PRO A 68 -18.41 8.32 7.43
C PRO A 68 -18.48 7.66 6.05
N GLY A 69 -18.15 6.37 5.97
CA GLY A 69 -18.22 5.60 4.72
C GLY A 69 -17.07 5.84 3.73
N THR A 70 -16.05 6.63 4.10
CA THR A 70 -14.91 6.95 3.22
C THR A 70 -13.62 6.25 3.67
N ALA A 71 -13.68 4.94 3.87
CA ALA A 71 -12.54 4.11 4.21
C ALA A 71 -12.34 2.99 3.15
N PRO A 72 -11.86 3.33 1.93
CA PRO A 72 -11.84 2.41 0.79
C PRO A 72 -10.95 1.18 0.99
N CYS A 73 -10.00 1.22 1.93
CA CYS A 73 -9.14 0.10 2.29
C CYS A 73 -9.68 -0.77 3.45
N ALA A 74 -10.78 -0.40 4.09
CA ALA A 74 -11.30 -1.14 5.23
C ALA A 74 -11.71 -2.56 4.84
N GLY A 75 -11.00 -3.57 5.35
CA GLY A 75 -11.24 -4.99 5.06
C GLY A 75 -10.93 -5.41 3.62
N GLN A 76 -10.18 -4.62 2.87
CA GLN A 76 -9.85 -4.89 1.47
C GLN A 76 -8.43 -5.46 1.34
N ALA A 77 -8.31 -6.71 0.88
CA ALA A 77 -7.01 -7.37 0.67
C ALA A 77 -6.11 -6.63 -0.33
N GLN A 78 -6.66 -5.80 -1.21
CA GLN A 78 -5.89 -4.96 -2.13
C GLN A 78 -5.05 -3.86 -1.42
N CYS A 79 -5.30 -3.62 -0.14
CA CYS A 79 -4.57 -2.68 0.69
C CYS A 79 -3.60 -3.37 1.67
N ASP A 80 -3.47 -4.70 1.59
CA ASP A 80 -2.53 -5.51 2.37
C ASP A 80 -1.36 -5.91 1.46
N PHE A 81 -0.16 -5.48 1.79
CA PHE A 81 1.04 -5.69 0.99
C PHE A 81 2.03 -6.58 1.73
N PRO A 82 2.63 -7.60 1.07
CA PRO A 82 3.72 -8.36 1.69
C PRO A 82 4.83 -7.44 2.19
N CYS A 83 5.23 -7.59 3.45
CA CYS A 83 6.21 -6.71 4.09
C CYS A 83 7.53 -6.62 3.29
N ALA A 84 8.00 -7.74 2.75
CA ALA A 84 9.24 -7.84 1.98
C ALA A 84 9.26 -6.99 0.69
N ARG A 85 8.10 -6.52 0.21
CA ARG A 85 8.05 -5.62 -0.97
C ARG A 85 8.56 -4.22 -0.68
N GLN A 86 8.44 -3.76 0.56
CA GLN A 86 8.76 -2.39 0.99
C GLN A 86 8.03 -1.28 0.21
N THR A 87 7.10 -1.66 -0.66
CA THR A 87 6.25 -0.77 -1.46
C THR A 87 4.88 -1.37 -1.67
N GLY A 88 3.88 -0.53 -1.85
CA GLY A 88 2.52 -0.93 -2.18
C GLY A 88 1.82 0.13 -3.03
N SER A 89 0.90 -0.30 -3.88
CA SER A 89 0.05 0.59 -4.66
C SER A 89 -1.37 0.03 -4.71
N THR A 90 -2.36 0.89 -4.48
CA THR A 90 -3.76 0.53 -4.68
C THR A 90 -4.10 0.53 -6.16
N ALA A 91 -5.23 -0.08 -6.53
CA ALA A 91 -5.82 0.15 -7.85
C ALA A 91 -6.32 1.60 -7.98
N PHE A 92 -6.57 2.05 -9.24
CA PHE A 92 -7.15 3.37 -9.54
C PHE A 92 -8.66 3.41 -9.26
N ASN A 93 -9.04 3.08 -8.05
CA ASN A 93 -10.42 3.04 -7.56
C ASN A 93 -10.62 3.76 -6.23
N ILE A 94 -9.60 4.46 -5.75
CA ILE A 94 -9.75 5.31 -4.56
C ILE A 94 -10.50 6.56 -4.97
N PRO A 95 -11.67 6.84 -4.38
CA PRO A 95 -12.45 8.02 -4.72
C PRO A 95 -11.61 9.31 -4.63
N GLU A 96 -11.81 10.20 -5.60
CA GLU A 96 -11.12 11.49 -5.56
C GLU A 96 -11.66 12.37 -4.43
N THR A 97 -10.79 13.26 -3.94
CA THR A 97 -11.14 14.21 -2.87
C THR A 97 -11.66 15.52 -3.46
N HIS A 98 -12.64 16.14 -2.80
CA HIS A 98 -13.28 17.37 -3.24
C HIS A 98 -13.44 18.37 -2.08
N GLY A 99 -13.55 19.65 -2.41
CA GLY A 99 -13.99 20.67 -1.45
C GLY A 99 -13.07 20.89 -0.24
N GLY A 100 -11.81 20.47 -0.32
CA GLY A 100 -10.87 20.53 0.79
C GLY A 100 -10.82 19.27 1.65
N ASP A 101 -11.59 18.24 1.32
CA ASP A 101 -11.48 16.91 1.91
C ASP A 101 -10.15 16.27 1.52
N ARG A 102 -9.61 15.42 2.38
CA ARG A 102 -8.35 14.69 2.15
C ARG A 102 -8.45 13.27 2.68
N TYR A 103 -7.53 12.43 2.27
CA TYR A 103 -7.32 11.14 2.93
C TYR A 103 -6.27 11.28 4.03
N ARG A 104 -6.63 10.77 5.22
CA ARG A 104 -5.68 10.44 6.27
C ARG A 104 -5.11 9.08 5.92
N ILE A 105 -3.81 9.03 5.63
CA ILE A 105 -3.07 7.85 5.22
C ILE A 105 -2.21 7.39 6.38
N SER A 106 -2.36 6.13 6.78
CA SER A 106 -1.55 5.50 7.81
C SER A 106 -1.22 4.06 7.44
N LEU A 107 -0.21 3.50 8.10
CA LEU A 107 0.20 2.12 7.96
C LEU A 107 -0.06 1.36 9.26
N GLU A 108 -0.34 0.08 9.11
CA GLU A 108 -0.48 -0.89 10.19
C GLU A 108 0.35 -2.12 9.85
N ALA A 109 1.19 -2.56 10.77
CA ALA A 109 1.91 -3.82 10.63
C ALA A 109 0.99 -4.98 11.00
N VAL A 110 1.05 -6.07 10.24
CA VAL A 110 0.23 -7.26 10.42
C VAL A 110 1.15 -8.46 10.61
N GLY A 111 0.90 -9.24 11.66
CA GLY A 111 1.66 -10.43 11.99
C GLY A 111 1.38 -11.61 11.08
N THR A 112 2.07 -12.72 11.29
CA THR A 112 1.93 -13.97 10.52
C THR A 112 0.57 -14.64 10.71
N ASP A 113 -0.14 -14.33 11.79
CA ASP A 113 -1.49 -14.78 12.08
C ASP A 113 -2.59 -13.95 11.40
N GLY A 114 -2.20 -12.91 10.64
CA GLY A 114 -3.10 -11.97 9.98
C GLY A 114 -3.70 -10.92 10.91
N VAL A 115 -3.25 -10.85 12.17
CA VAL A 115 -3.74 -9.90 13.17
C VAL A 115 -2.86 -8.64 13.16
N PRO A 116 -3.46 -7.44 13.23
CA PRO A 116 -2.71 -6.21 13.41
C PRO A 116 -1.84 -6.23 14.67
N LEU A 117 -0.59 -5.83 14.51
CA LEU A 117 0.34 -5.68 15.62
C LEU A 117 0.03 -4.38 16.38
N THR A 118 0.09 -4.46 17.70
CA THR A 118 -0.21 -3.31 18.56
C THR A 118 0.86 -2.22 18.45
N PRO A 119 0.55 -0.95 18.75
CA PRO A 119 1.55 0.13 18.77
C PRO A 119 2.70 -0.08 19.77
N LEU A 120 2.54 -0.99 20.75
CA LEU A 120 3.63 -1.38 21.67
C LEU A 120 4.58 -2.40 21.04
N GLN A 121 4.13 -3.13 20.03
CA GLN A 121 4.91 -4.13 19.31
C GLN A 121 5.61 -3.53 18.08
N VAL A 122 4.86 -2.75 17.29
CA VAL A 122 5.38 -2.03 16.13
C VAL A 122 4.82 -0.62 16.13
N GLN A 123 5.68 0.36 16.22
CA GLN A 123 5.27 1.76 16.14
C GLN A 123 5.18 2.19 14.69
N ALA A 124 3.99 2.57 14.26
CA ALA A 124 3.76 3.20 12.98
C ALA A 124 3.97 4.73 13.08
N PRO A 125 4.35 5.39 11.97
CA PRO A 125 4.49 6.84 11.94
C PRO A 125 3.14 7.54 12.07
N ALA A 126 3.17 8.82 12.41
CA ALA A 126 1.96 9.63 12.43
C ALA A 126 1.27 9.63 11.05
N PRO A 127 -0.06 9.57 11.00
CA PRO A 127 -0.80 9.66 9.75
C PRO A 127 -0.49 10.94 8.98
N ILE A 128 -0.48 10.86 7.66
CA ILE A 128 -0.31 12.01 6.78
C ILE A 128 -1.62 12.31 6.03
N LEU A 129 -1.79 13.56 5.61
CA LEU A 129 -2.95 13.99 4.84
C LEU A 129 -2.55 14.21 3.38
N ARG A 130 -3.30 13.65 2.43
CA ARG A 130 -3.09 13.81 0.99
C ARG A 130 -4.41 13.92 0.25
N ASP A 131 -4.38 14.67 -0.84
CA ASP A 131 -5.44 14.67 -1.83
C ASP A 131 -5.27 13.47 -2.75
N VAL A 132 -6.39 12.92 -3.23
CA VAL A 132 -6.42 11.89 -4.26
C VAL A 132 -7.10 12.47 -5.49
N VAL A 133 -6.43 12.39 -6.64
CA VAL A 133 -6.91 12.93 -7.91
C VAL A 133 -7.20 11.78 -8.86
N ARG A 134 -8.34 11.81 -9.53
CA ARG A 134 -8.75 10.79 -10.49
C ARG A 134 -7.69 10.59 -11.58
N GLY A 135 -7.35 9.35 -11.86
CA GLY A 135 -6.41 8.95 -12.90
C GLY A 135 -4.94 9.27 -12.58
N GLN A 136 -4.64 9.71 -11.36
CA GLN A 136 -3.27 10.00 -10.93
C GLN A 136 -2.87 9.16 -9.71
N PRO A 137 -1.61 8.73 -9.62
CA PRO A 137 -1.07 8.19 -8.39
C PRO A 137 -0.83 9.33 -7.39
N THR A 138 -1.17 9.08 -6.14
CA THR A 138 -0.81 9.93 -4.99
C THR A 138 0.39 9.28 -4.31
N GLU A 139 1.56 9.85 -4.52
CA GLU A 139 2.79 9.37 -3.92
C GLU A 139 2.88 9.79 -2.44
N VAL A 140 3.22 8.83 -1.60
CA VAL A 140 3.48 9.03 -0.18
C VAL A 140 4.97 8.84 0.06
N ALA A 141 5.59 9.80 0.74
CA ALA A 141 6.99 9.65 1.18
C ALA A 141 7.15 8.37 2.01
N SER A 142 8.36 7.79 1.98
CA SER A 142 8.64 6.56 2.73
C SER A 142 8.29 6.72 4.21
N MET A 143 7.50 5.78 4.72
CA MET A 143 7.03 5.75 6.10
C MET A 143 7.90 4.78 6.91
N GLU A 144 8.24 5.17 8.13
CA GLU A 144 9.09 4.36 9.00
C GLU A 144 8.24 3.57 10.01
N LEU A 145 8.44 2.25 10.03
CA LEU A 145 7.92 1.37 11.07
C LEU A 145 9.05 1.05 12.04
N VAL A 146 8.79 1.17 13.34
CA VAL A 146 9.80 0.83 14.37
C VAL A 146 9.40 -0.45 15.08
N ALA A 147 10.28 -1.46 15.07
CA ALA A 147 10.09 -2.77 15.67
C ALA A 147 11.34 -3.25 16.41
N GLY A 148 11.21 -4.28 17.24
CA GLY A 148 12.36 -5.00 17.77
C GLY A 148 13.17 -5.70 16.68
N CYS A 149 14.44 -6.02 16.95
CA CYS A 149 15.22 -6.97 16.14
C CYS A 149 15.17 -8.34 16.83
N ALA A 150 14.67 -9.35 16.13
CA ALA A 150 14.52 -10.70 16.66
C ALA A 150 15.88 -11.31 17.06
N THR A 151 15.90 -12.10 18.12
CA THR A 151 17.14 -12.64 18.73
C THR A 151 17.87 -13.64 17.84
N GLU A 152 17.15 -14.29 16.91
CA GLU A 152 17.71 -15.20 15.90
C GLU A 152 18.35 -14.47 14.71
N CYS A 153 18.20 -13.17 14.62
CA CYS A 153 18.81 -12.34 13.58
C CYS A 153 20.10 -11.71 14.08
N LEU A 154 21.04 -11.53 13.16
CA LEU A 154 22.33 -10.93 13.47
C LEU A 154 22.31 -9.43 13.15
N MET A 155 22.81 -8.66 14.10
CA MET A 155 23.17 -7.27 13.87
C MET A 155 24.58 -7.25 13.28
N ASN A 156 24.71 -6.89 12.01
CA ASN A 156 26.03 -6.79 11.38
C ASN A 156 26.79 -5.53 11.84
N SER A 157 28.06 -5.42 11.45
CA SER A 157 28.90 -4.27 11.81
C SER A 157 28.41 -2.92 11.26
N SER A 158 27.50 -2.94 10.28
CA SER A 158 26.86 -1.75 9.72
C SER A 158 25.54 -1.40 10.43
N GLY A 159 25.16 -2.11 11.48
CA GLY A 159 23.92 -1.88 12.22
C GLY A 159 22.68 -2.35 11.45
N VAL A 160 22.79 -3.38 10.62
CA VAL A 160 21.65 -3.97 9.92
C VAL A 160 21.25 -5.28 10.59
N CYS A 161 19.97 -5.41 10.93
CA CYS A 161 19.36 -6.62 11.44
C CYS A 161 18.87 -7.47 10.26
N SER A 162 19.45 -8.66 10.09
CA SER A 162 19.11 -9.59 9.02
C SER A 162 19.35 -11.04 9.44
N ARG A 163 18.75 -12.00 8.76
CA ARG A 163 19.08 -13.41 8.94
C ARG A 163 20.53 -13.68 8.53
N PRO A 164 21.21 -14.62 9.21
CA PRO A 164 22.58 -15.02 8.89
C PRO A 164 22.70 -15.69 7.53
#